data_b9c9f8930e82a1ba72620d26b42c9541
#
_entry.id   b9c9f8930e82a1ba72620d26b42c9541
#
_cell.length_a   1.000
_cell.length_b   1.000
_cell.length_c   1.000
_cell.angle_alpha   90.00
_cell.angle_beta   90.00
_cell.angle_gamma   90.00
#
_symmetry.space_group_name_H-M   'P 1'
#
loop_
_entity.id
_entity.type
_entity.pdbx_description
1 polymer ?
#
loop_
_entity_poly.entity_id
_entity_poly.type
_entity_poly.pdbx_seq_one_letter_code
_entity_poly.pdbx_strand_id
1 'polypeptide(L)'
;LPLYFARPIRRLDYPAAKLAALFLACLAMIEIPLLLLYLGTIAQVRGGSAIWHETRALIPGLLLGVAWALVLAGLGLLLASLSGRRAYATGAVAIFFFLSLTLALLLTQIGEQGQGPAAGGTSGLARLAGLLSPFTDLDGLRMWLGGTTRGLIPSPGSYGPLYGLMFLVFLAAGTGGLVARYRKVGVA
;
A
#
# COMPACT_ATOMS: atom_id res chain seq x y z
N LEU A 1 -28.13 31.65 17.49
CA LEU A 1 -27.36 31.05 16.35
C LEU A 1 -26.61 29.73 16.62
N PRO A 2 -26.63 29.07 17.82
CA PRO A 2 -25.92 27.80 18.04
C PRO A 2 -26.66 26.56 17.50
N LEU A 3 -27.93 26.67 17.12
CA LEU A 3 -28.77 25.53 16.73
C LEU A 3 -28.48 24.95 15.33
N TYR A 4 -27.66 25.62 14.51
CA TYR A 4 -27.35 25.18 13.15
C TYR A 4 -26.29 24.04 13.08
N PHE A 5 -25.56 23.79 14.19
CA PHE A 5 -24.51 22.76 14.26
C PHE A 5 -24.92 21.45 14.92
N ALA A 6 -26.16 21.32 15.35
CA ALA A 6 -26.70 20.11 15.98
C ALA A 6 -27.26 19.11 14.94
N ARG A 7 -26.63 18.93 13.76
CA ARG A 7 -26.91 17.74 12.97
C ARG A 7 -26.28 16.55 13.67
N PRO A 8 -27.04 15.50 14.00
CA PRO A 8 -26.48 14.28 14.57
C PRO A 8 -25.58 13.64 13.50
N ILE A 9 -24.27 13.96 13.53
CA ILE A 9 -23.28 13.27 12.73
C ILE A 9 -23.31 11.82 13.15
N ARG A 10 -23.63 10.92 12.24
CA ARG A 10 -23.63 9.50 12.52
C ARG A 10 -22.24 9.10 12.99
N ARG A 11 -22.16 8.22 14.01
CA ARG A 11 -20.90 7.83 14.66
C ARG A 11 -19.83 7.31 13.69
N LEU A 12 -20.25 6.79 12.55
CA LEU A 12 -19.37 6.29 11.49
C LEU A 12 -18.92 7.37 10.48
N ASP A 13 -19.60 8.52 10.43
CA ASP A 13 -19.30 9.57 9.45
C ASP A 13 -17.93 10.23 9.72
N TYR A 14 -17.58 10.39 10.99
CA TYR A 14 -16.31 10.98 11.40
C TYR A 14 -15.08 10.14 11.02
N PRO A 15 -15.01 8.84 11.37
CA PRO A 15 -13.89 7.99 10.93
C PRO A 15 -13.88 7.80 9.40
N ALA A 16 -15.04 7.73 8.75
CA ALA A 16 -15.12 7.64 7.30
C ALA A 16 -14.57 8.89 6.61
N ALA A 17 -14.92 10.08 7.11
CA ALA A 17 -14.40 11.34 6.59
C ALA A 17 -12.86 11.44 6.76
N LYS A 18 -12.33 11.01 7.91
CA LYS A 18 -10.87 10.96 8.13
C LYS A 18 -10.18 9.96 7.20
N LEU A 19 -10.77 8.77 7.02
CA LEU A 19 -10.24 7.77 6.09
C LEU A 19 -10.24 8.31 4.67
N ALA A 20 -11.36 8.93 4.24
CA ALA A 20 -11.46 9.51 2.91
C ALA A 20 -10.44 10.64 2.68
N ALA A 21 -10.25 11.52 3.66
CA ALA A 21 -9.27 12.60 3.56
C ALA A 21 -7.83 12.05 3.45
N LEU A 22 -7.47 11.07 4.29
CA LEU A 22 -6.14 10.46 4.25
C LEU A 22 -5.94 9.63 2.97
N PHE A 23 -6.97 8.90 2.55
CA PHE A 23 -6.96 8.16 1.28
C PHE A 23 -6.72 9.09 0.10
N LEU A 24 -7.46 10.19 -0.01
CA LEU A 24 -7.27 11.17 -1.09
C LEU A 24 -5.88 11.81 -1.06
N ALA A 25 -5.34 12.08 0.12
CA ALA A 25 -3.97 12.60 0.24
C ALA A 25 -2.93 11.58 -0.23
N CYS A 26 -3.04 10.31 0.20
CA CYS A 26 -2.16 9.24 -0.26
C CYS A 26 -2.32 9.00 -1.77
N LEU A 27 -3.55 8.99 -2.27
CA LEU A 27 -3.86 8.82 -3.68
C LEU A 27 -3.21 9.92 -4.53
N ALA A 28 -3.39 11.18 -4.13
CA ALA A 28 -2.77 12.30 -4.83
C ALA A 28 -1.24 12.19 -4.84
N MET A 29 -0.63 11.78 -3.72
CA MET A 29 0.82 11.62 -3.61
C MET A 29 1.36 10.50 -4.51
N ILE A 30 0.58 9.45 -4.76
CA ILE A 30 0.96 8.31 -5.61
C ILE A 30 0.65 8.60 -7.08
N GLU A 31 -0.56 9.08 -7.37
CA GLU A 31 -1.06 9.20 -8.74
C GLU A 31 -0.52 10.43 -9.48
N ILE A 32 -0.29 11.55 -8.78
CA ILE A 32 0.22 12.77 -9.44
C ILE A 32 1.59 12.52 -10.09
N PRO A 33 2.60 11.95 -9.41
CA PRO A 33 3.87 11.62 -10.06
C PRO A 33 3.72 10.63 -11.21
N LEU A 34 2.85 9.62 -11.06
CA LEU A 34 2.60 8.63 -12.10
C LEU A 34 2.00 9.28 -13.37
N LEU A 35 1.02 10.17 -13.19
CA LEU A 35 0.42 10.92 -14.29
C LEU A 35 1.41 11.88 -14.95
N LEU A 36 2.27 12.54 -14.17
CA LEU A 36 3.32 13.40 -14.71
C LEU A 36 4.33 12.62 -15.56
N LEU A 37 4.76 11.44 -15.10
CA LEU A 37 5.62 10.53 -15.85
C LEU A 37 4.94 10.09 -17.16
N TYR A 38 3.67 9.71 -17.09
CA TYR A 38 2.89 9.34 -18.26
C TYR A 38 2.80 10.48 -19.28
N LEU A 39 2.50 11.72 -18.83
CA LEU A 39 2.48 12.89 -19.70
C LEU A 39 3.85 13.13 -20.37
N GLY A 40 4.93 12.96 -19.60
CA GLY A 40 6.29 13.06 -20.12
C GLY A 40 6.60 11.99 -21.17
N THR A 41 6.12 10.77 -20.97
CA THR A 41 6.28 9.67 -21.93
C THR A 41 5.49 9.95 -23.22
N ILE A 42 4.22 10.35 -23.12
CA ILE A 42 3.40 10.67 -24.29
C ILE A 42 3.98 11.82 -25.11
N ALA A 43 4.56 12.83 -24.46
CA ALA A 43 5.17 13.96 -25.15
C ALA A 43 6.35 13.53 -26.06
N GLN A 44 6.97 12.38 -25.80
CA GLN A 44 8.12 11.85 -26.57
C GLN A 44 7.70 10.80 -27.63
N VAL A 45 6.52 10.23 -27.48
CA VAL A 45 6.01 9.17 -28.38
C VAL A 45 5.33 9.81 -29.59
N ARG A 46 5.70 9.32 -30.79
CA ARG A 46 5.09 9.73 -32.04
C ARG A 46 4.22 8.59 -32.61
N GLY A 47 2.97 8.90 -32.88
CA GLY A 47 2.00 7.97 -33.49
C GLY A 47 0.90 7.51 -32.55
N GLY A 48 -0.34 7.48 -33.06
CA GLY A 48 -1.54 7.18 -32.26
C GLY A 48 -1.57 5.76 -31.67
N SER A 49 -1.04 4.78 -32.37
CA SER A 49 -0.96 3.39 -31.88
C SER A 49 -0.01 3.24 -30.69
N ALA A 50 1.11 3.96 -30.69
CA ALA A 50 2.04 3.95 -29.59
C ALA A 50 1.48 4.68 -28.36
N ILE A 51 0.80 5.81 -28.55
CA ILE A 51 0.08 6.51 -27.47
C ILE A 51 -0.97 5.60 -26.83
N TRP A 52 -1.72 4.86 -27.64
CA TRP A 52 -2.74 3.92 -27.14
C TRP A 52 -2.13 2.79 -26.32
N HIS A 53 -0.99 2.26 -26.74
CA HIS A 53 -0.27 1.23 -26.01
C HIS A 53 0.18 1.73 -24.62
N GLU A 54 0.77 2.91 -24.55
CA GLU A 54 1.19 3.54 -23.28
C GLU A 54 -0.01 3.84 -22.37
N THR A 55 -1.12 4.35 -22.94
CA THR A 55 -2.35 4.61 -22.18
C THR A 55 -2.92 3.34 -21.56
N ARG A 56 -2.92 2.24 -22.32
CA ARG A 56 -3.40 0.95 -21.82
C ARG A 56 -2.49 0.38 -20.72
N ALA A 57 -1.18 0.62 -20.80
CA ALA A 57 -0.22 0.22 -19.78
C ALA A 57 -0.35 1.00 -18.49
N LEU A 58 -0.88 2.23 -18.54
CA LEU A 58 -1.12 3.08 -17.36
C LEU A 58 -2.24 2.52 -16.46
N ILE A 59 -3.29 1.93 -17.02
CA ILE A 59 -4.49 1.51 -16.28
C ILE A 59 -4.17 0.59 -15.10
N PRO A 60 -3.37 -0.49 -15.25
CA PRO A 60 -2.97 -1.33 -14.12
C PRO A 60 -2.21 -0.56 -13.04
N GLY A 61 -1.37 0.40 -13.43
CA GLY A 61 -0.64 1.27 -12.50
C GLY A 61 -1.58 2.11 -11.64
N LEU A 62 -2.57 2.76 -12.25
CA LEU A 62 -3.59 3.55 -11.54
C LEU A 62 -4.41 2.68 -10.58
N LEU A 63 -4.88 1.53 -11.03
CA LEU A 63 -5.64 0.61 -10.16
C LEU A 63 -4.82 0.16 -8.95
N LEU A 64 -3.55 -0.15 -9.17
CA LEU A 64 -2.64 -0.53 -8.09
C LEU A 64 -2.36 0.65 -7.15
N GLY A 65 -2.21 1.87 -7.68
CA GLY A 65 -2.04 3.07 -6.90
C GLY A 65 -3.23 3.37 -5.98
N VAL A 66 -4.46 3.21 -6.49
CA VAL A 66 -5.69 3.29 -5.69
C VAL A 66 -5.69 2.25 -4.57
N ALA A 67 -5.36 1.00 -4.90
CA ALA A 67 -5.29 -0.09 -3.93
C ALA A 67 -4.25 0.21 -2.84
N TRP A 68 -3.09 0.73 -3.24
CA TRP A 68 -2.01 1.11 -2.32
C TRP A 68 -2.41 2.26 -1.40
N ALA A 69 -2.99 3.31 -1.96
CA ALA A 69 -3.49 4.44 -1.18
C ALA A 69 -4.48 3.99 -0.09
N LEU A 70 -5.34 3.03 -0.41
CA LEU A 70 -6.34 2.51 0.53
C LEU A 70 -5.69 1.71 1.67
N VAL A 71 -4.72 0.86 1.39
CA VAL A 71 -3.98 0.10 2.42
C VAL A 71 -3.20 1.05 3.32
N LEU A 72 -2.46 2.01 2.76
CA LEU A 72 -1.67 2.97 3.53
C LEU A 72 -2.56 3.86 4.41
N ALA A 73 -3.67 4.36 3.87
CA ALA A 73 -4.61 5.18 4.62
C ALA A 73 -5.30 4.38 5.73
N GLY A 74 -5.72 3.15 5.45
CA GLY A 74 -6.37 2.27 6.43
C GLY A 74 -5.45 1.90 7.58
N LEU A 75 -4.25 1.39 7.28
CA LEU A 75 -3.25 1.03 8.29
C LEU A 75 -2.74 2.25 9.05
N GLY A 76 -2.44 3.35 8.35
CA GLY A 76 -1.96 4.59 8.97
C GLY A 76 -2.98 5.14 9.97
N LEU A 77 -4.26 5.19 9.59
CA LEU A 77 -5.32 5.67 10.47
C LEU A 77 -5.60 4.71 11.62
N LEU A 78 -5.54 3.39 11.40
CA LEU A 78 -5.66 2.39 12.46
C LEU A 78 -4.55 2.59 13.49
N LEU A 79 -3.29 2.63 13.07
CA LEU A 79 -2.13 2.82 13.96
C LEU A 79 -2.22 4.16 14.69
N ALA A 80 -2.57 5.24 14.00
CA ALA A 80 -2.78 6.54 14.61
C ALA A 80 -3.90 6.52 15.66
N SER A 81 -4.93 5.71 15.46
CA SER A 81 -6.03 5.58 16.42
C SER A 81 -5.65 4.84 17.71
N LEU A 82 -4.57 4.05 17.71
CA LEU A 82 -4.10 3.32 18.90
C LEU A 82 -3.46 4.23 19.95
N SER A 83 -3.00 5.41 19.55
CA SER A 83 -2.38 6.38 20.45
C SER A 83 -3.30 7.55 20.76
N GLY A 84 -3.41 7.89 22.06
CA GLY A 84 -4.16 9.07 22.53
C GLY A 84 -3.43 10.41 22.30
N ARG A 85 -2.12 10.39 22.00
CA ARG A 85 -1.30 11.59 21.80
C ARG A 85 -0.81 11.67 20.36
N ARG A 86 -1.00 12.82 19.71
CA ARG A 86 -0.67 13.03 18.29
C ARG A 86 0.80 12.70 17.93
N ALA A 87 1.74 13.11 18.78
CA ALA A 87 3.16 12.84 18.55
C ALA A 87 3.49 11.33 18.53
N TYR A 88 2.94 10.57 19.48
CA TYR A 88 3.11 9.11 19.52
C TYR A 88 2.41 8.41 18.34
N ALA A 89 1.26 8.92 17.90
CA ALA A 89 0.55 8.39 16.74
C ALA A 89 1.39 8.49 15.46
N THR A 90 1.96 9.67 15.19
CA THR A 90 2.82 9.87 14.03
C THR A 90 4.07 9.00 14.10
N GLY A 91 4.72 8.93 15.29
CA GLY A 91 5.88 8.08 15.52
C GLY A 91 5.57 6.60 15.30
N ALA A 92 4.45 6.10 15.82
CA ALA A 92 4.04 4.71 15.67
C ALA A 92 3.82 4.33 14.20
N VAL A 93 3.17 5.19 13.42
CA VAL A 93 2.96 4.99 11.99
C VAL A 93 4.31 4.94 11.25
N ALA A 94 5.19 5.91 11.51
CA ALA A 94 6.50 5.97 10.87
C ALA A 94 7.35 4.74 11.23
N ILE A 95 7.41 4.37 12.52
CA ILE A 95 8.16 3.20 12.99
C ILE A 95 7.63 1.91 12.35
N PHE A 96 6.31 1.73 12.31
CA PHE A 96 5.71 0.53 11.72
C PHE A 96 6.12 0.37 10.25
N PHE A 97 5.92 1.40 9.44
CA PHE A 97 6.22 1.33 8.02
C PHE A 97 7.72 1.19 7.75
N PHE A 98 8.54 1.97 8.47
CA PHE A 98 9.99 1.94 8.28
C PHE A 98 10.60 0.62 8.75
N LEU A 99 10.20 0.14 9.94
CA LEU A 99 10.71 -1.11 10.49
C LEU A 99 10.29 -2.31 9.66
N SER A 100 9.02 -2.39 9.24
CA SER A 100 8.54 -3.49 8.39
C SER A 100 9.25 -3.53 7.04
N LEU A 101 9.48 -2.36 6.41
CA LEU A 101 10.22 -2.26 5.16
C LEU A 101 11.69 -2.70 5.34
N THR A 102 12.37 -2.16 6.37
CA THR A 102 13.77 -2.52 6.65
C THR A 102 13.92 -4.01 6.93
N LEU A 103 13.02 -4.58 7.72
CA LEU A 103 13.04 -6.01 8.05
C LEU A 103 12.82 -6.87 6.79
N ALA A 104 11.87 -6.50 5.93
CA ALA A 104 11.62 -7.19 4.68
C ALA A 104 12.84 -7.19 3.77
N LEU A 105 13.49 -6.03 3.60
CA LEU A 105 14.69 -5.90 2.76
C LEU A 105 15.88 -6.65 3.34
N LEU A 106 16.10 -6.60 4.66
CA LEU A 106 17.17 -7.36 5.33
C LEU A 106 17.00 -8.86 5.15
N LEU A 107 15.79 -9.39 5.36
CA LEU A 107 15.52 -10.82 5.18
C LEU A 107 15.64 -11.24 3.71
N THR A 108 15.29 -10.37 2.78
CA THR A 108 15.53 -10.60 1.36
C THR A 108 17.02 -10.75 1.07
N GLN A 109 17.86 -9.84 1.57
CA GLN A 109 19.31 -9.91 1.38
C GLN A 109 19.93 -11.14 2.05
N ILE A 110 19.54 -11.47 3.27
CA ILE A 110 20.00 -12.69 3.95
C ILE A 110 19.62 -13.94 3.15
N GLY A 111 18.39 -13.97 2.63
CA GLY A 111 17.91 -15.07 1.80
C GLY A 111 18.66 -15.22 0.47
N GLU A 112 19.13 -14.13 -0.13
CA GLU A 112 19.95 -14.14 -1.34
C GLU A 112 21.40 -14.59 -1.05
N GLN A 113 22.00 -14.11 0.04
CA GLN A 113 23.36 -14.44 0.44
C GLN A 113 23.51 -15.90 0.91
N GLY A 114 22.48 -16.47 1.50
CA GLY A 114 22.46 -17.86 1.97
C GLY A 114 22.50 -18.91 0.85
N GLN A 115 22.29 -18.50 -0.39
CA GLN A 115 22.45 -19.36 -1.56
C GLN A 115 23.81 -19.03 -2.19
N GLY A 116 24.77 -19.93 -2.02
CA GLY A 116 26.07 -19.79 -2.70
C GLY A 116 25.90 -19.67 -4.22
N PRO A 117 26.95 -19.22 -4.95
CA PRO A 117 26.91 -18.90 -6.39
C PRO A 117 26.49 -20.07 -7.30
N ALA A 118 26.45 -21.30 -6.77
CA ALA A 118 26.05 -22.50 -7.50
C ALA A 118 24.54 -22.77 -7.52
N ALA A 119 23.73 -22.05 -6.72
CA ALA A 119 22.31 -22.41 -6.54
C ALA A 119 21.36 -21.75 -7.55
N GLY A 120 21.80 -20.81 -8.36
CA GLY A 120 21.07 -20.24 -9.51
C GLY A 120 19.63 -19.73 -9.29
N GLY A 121 19.13 -19.73 -8.06
CA GLY A 121 17.74 -19.39 -7.72
C GLY A 121 17.61 -18.54 -6.47
N THR A 122 16.57 -17.72 -6.42
CA THR A 122 16.19 -16.95 -5.20
C THR A 122 15.62 -17.89 -4.14
N SER A 123 16.10 -17.75 -2.89
CA SER A 123 15.61 -18.57 -1.78
C SER A 123 14.12 -18.35 -1.51
N GLY A 124 13.44 -19.37 -0.98
CA GLY A 124 12.06 -19.23 -0.52
C GLY A 124 11.92 -18.14 0.55
N LEU A 125 12.94 -17.99 1.41
CA LEU A 125 12.98 -16.94 2.43
C LEU A 125 12.98 -15.53 1.81
N ALA A 126 13.80 -15.28 0.79
CA ALA A 126 13.84 -13.99 0.10
C ALA A 126 12.50 -13.65 -0.54
N ARG A 127 11.82 -14.65 -1.12
CA ARG A 127 10.49 -14.48 -1.72
C ARG A 127 9.38 -14.26 -0.70
N LEU A 128 9.48 -14.85 0.49
CA LEU A 128 8.48 -14.69 1.56
C LEU A 128 8.72 -13.42 2.39
N ALA A 129 9.95 -12.92 2.43
CA ALA A 129 10.29 -11.70 3.16
C ALA A 129 9.47 -10.49 2.72
N GLY A 130 9.10 -10.44 1.44
CA GLY A 130 8.27 -9.38 0.89
C GLY A 130 6.88 -9.27 1.51
N LEU A 131 6.35 -10.32 2.12
CA LEU A 131 5.04 -10.31 2.79
C LEU A 131 5.02 -9.53 4.10
N LEU A 132 6.19 -9.22 4.68
CA LEU A 132 6.30 -8.55 5.98
C LEU A 132 5.98 -7.07 5.95
N SER A 133 6.10 -6.42 4.81
CA SER A 133 5.86 -4.99 4.67
C SER A 133 4.78 -4.72 3.63
N PRO A 134 3.85 -3.80 3.89
CA PRO A 134 2.85 -3.40 2.90
C PRO A 134 3.47 -2.89 1.59
N PHE A 135 4.66 -2.27 1.66
CA PHE A 135 5.37 -1.75 0.49
C PHE A 135 5.92 -2.87 -0.40
N THR A 136 6.58 -3.85 0.20
CA THR A 136 7.16 -4.98 -0.54
C THR A 136 6.10 -5.97 -0.97
N ASP A 137 5.02 -6.10 -0.20
CA ASP A 137 3.87 -6.93 -0.55
C ASP A 137 3.20 -6.43 -1.84
N LEU A 138 2.93 -5.13 -1.94
CA LEU A 138 2.38 -4.53 -3.14
C LEU A 138 3.32 -4.56 -4.34
N ASP A 139 4.63 -4.41 -4.11
CA ASP A 139 5.61 -4.55 -5.18
C ASP A 139 5.63 -5.99 -5.72
N GLY A 140 5.56 -6.99 -4.85
CA GLY A 140 5.42 -8.39 -5.22
C GLY A 140 4.10 -8.67 -5.95
N LEU A 141 3.00 -8.12 -5.48
CA LEU A 141 1.69 -8.22 -6.15
C LEU A 141 1.72 -7.60 -7.55
N ARG A 142 2.34 -6.42 -7.70
CA ARG A 142 2.55 -5.77 -8.98
C ARG A 142 3.35 -6.64 -9.95
N MET A 143 4.44 -7.23 -9.47
CA MET A 143 5.29 -8.11 -10.27
C MET A 143 4.53 -9.36 -10.72
N TRP A 144 3.74 -9.95 -9.82
CA TRP A 144 2.94 -11.14 -10.14
C TRP A 144 1.84 -10.85 -11.16
N LEU A 145 1.06 -9.78 -10.97
CA LEU A 145 -0.03 -9.42 -11.88
C LEU A 145 0.47 -8.86 -13.21
N GLY A 146 1.56 -8.10 -13.19
CA GLY A 146 2.14 -7.45 -14.38
C GLY A 146 3.17 -8.30 -15.12
N GLY A 147 3.53 -9.49 -14.61
CA GLY A 147 4.55 -10.36 -15.20
C GLY A 147 5.95 -9.73 -15.25
N THR A 148 6.21 -8.69 -14.44
CA THR A 148 7.49 -7.98 -14.40
C THR A 148 8.43 -8.62 -13.39
N THR A 149 9.73 -8.59 -13.67
CA THR A 149 10.77 -9.13 -12.76
C THR A 149 11.57 -8.06 -12.06
N ARG A 150 11.24 -6.78 -12.29
CA ARG A 150 11.95 -5.64 -11.69
C ARG A 150 11.12 -5.08 -10.54
N GLY A 151 11.68 -5.12 -9.33
CA GLY A 151 11.06 -4.61 -8.11
C GLY A 151 12.09 -4.45 -6.99
N LEU A 152 11.60 -4.08 -5.81
CA LEU A 152 12.39 -3.95 -4.57
C LEU A 152 12.80 -5.32 -4.00
N ILE A 153 12.06 -6.36 -4.36
CA ILE A 153 12.23 -7.73 -3.91
C ILE A 153 12.35 -8.66 -5.12
N PRO A 154 12.88 -9.88 -4.95
CA PRO A 154 12.85 -10.90 -6.00
C PRO A 154 11.41 -11.22 -6.43
N SER A 155 11.25 -11.56 -7.71
CA SER A 155 9.91 -11.88 -8.22
C SER A 155 9.27 -13.03 -7.41
N PRO A 156 8.01 -12.90 -7.02
CA PRO A 156 7.34 -13.87 -6.15
C PRO A 156 7.17 -15.25 -6.80
N GLY A 157 7.15 -15.34 -8.14
CA GLY A 157 6.97 -16.60 -8.85
C GLY A 157 5.70 -17.35 -8.41
N SER A 158 5.86 -18.58 -7.92
CA SER A 158 4.75 -19.42 -7.41
C SER A 158 4.09 -18.89 -6.14
N TYR A 159 4.74 -17.99 -5.39
CA TYR A 159 4.19 -17.36 -4.19
C TYR A 159 3.29 -16.14 -4.48
N GLY A 160 3.08 -15.77 -5.75
CA GLY A 160 2.22 -14.65 -6.15
C GLY A 160 0.84 -14.61 -5.47
N PRO A 161 0.09 -15.72 -5.37
CA PRO A 161 -1.21 -15.76 -4.68
C PRO A 161 -1.13 -15.39 -3.19
N LEU A 162 0.01 -15.68 -2.51
CA LEU A 162 0.21 -15.31 -1.11
C LEU A 162 0.33 -13.79 -0.94
N TYR A 163 0.94 -13.10 -1.89
CA TYR A 163 0.98 -11.63 -1.92
C TYR A 163 -0.42 -11.04 -2.10
N GLY A 164 -1.25 -11.62 -2.97
CA GLY A 164 -2.66 -11.22 -3.09
C GLY A 164 -3.45 -11.43 -1.80
N LEU A 165 -3.22 -12.55 -1.12
CA LEU A 165 -3.86 -12.84 0.17
C LEU A 165 -3.39 -11.87 1.26
N MET A 166 -2.08 -11.61 1.35
CA MET A 166 -1.53 -10.71 2.36
C MET A 166 -1.97 -9.27 2.14
N PHE A 167 -2.07 -8.84 0.88
CA PHE A 167 -2.69 -7.55 0.52
C PHE A 167 -4.12 -7.44 1.09
N LEU A 168 -4.95 -8.48 0.92
CA LEU A 168 -6.30 -8.51 1.48
C LEU A 168 -6.29 -8.47 3.02
N VAL A 169 -5.31 -9.12 3.65
CA VAL A 169 -5.13 -9.07 5.11
C VAL A 169 -4.80 -7.65 5.56
N PHE A 170 -3.87 -6.95 4.89
CA PHE A 170 -3.54 -5.56 5.21
C PHE A 170 -4.75 -4.64 5.01
N LEU A 171 -5.50 -4.83 3.93
CA LEU A 171 -6.72 -4.07 3.65
C LEU A 171 -7.79 -4.31 4.73
N ALA A 172 -8.03 -5.58 5.07
CA ALA A 172 -9.01 -5.95 6.10
C ALA A 172 -8.57 -5.48 7.50
N ALA A 173 -7.29 -5.58 7.83
CA ALA A 173 -6.75 -5.10 9.10
C ALA A 173 -6.91 -3.58 9.21
N GLY A 174 -6.55 -2.82 8.17
CA GLY A 174 -6.68 -1.36 8.17
C GLY A 174 -8.13 -0.89 8.30
N THR A 175 -8.99 -1.35 7.39
CA THR A 175 -10.39 -0.90 7.34
C THR A 175 -11.26 -1.55 8.42
N GLY A 176 -11.15 -2.85 8.61
CA GLY A 176 -11.92 -3.61 9.60
C GLY A 176 -11.53 -3.28 11.03
N GLY A 177 -10.23 -3.13 11.31
CA GLY A 177 -9.71 -2.70 12.61
C GLY A 177 -10.22 -1.32 13.01
N LEU A 178 -10.29 -0.39 12.06
CA LEU A 178 -10.89 0.93 12.24
C LEU A 178 -12.36 0.82 12.63
N VAL A 179 -13.16 0.12 11.85
CA VAL A 179 -14.60 -0.07 12.10
C VAL A 179 -14.82 -0.72 13.46
N ALA A 180 -14.09 -1.79 13.79
CA ALA A 180 -14.20 -2.50 15.05
C ALA A 180 -13.89 -1.59 16.26
N ARG A 181 -12.85 -0.72 16.14
CA ARG A 181 -12.48 0.21 17.20
C ARG A 181 -13.55 1.27 17.44
N TYR A 182 -14.07 1.89 16.38
CA TYR A 182 -15.09 2.94 16.53
C TYR A 182 -16.46 2.41 16.95
N ARG A 183 -16.77 1.14 16.69
CA ARG A 183 -17.97 0.48 17.21
C ARG A 183 -17.89 0.30 18.74
N LYS A 184 -16.72 -0.02 19.30
CA LYS A 184 -16.53 -0.21 20.75
C LYS A 184 -16.60 1.08 21.55
N VAL A 185 -16.11 2.20 21.02
CA VAL A 185 -16.12 3.52 21.71
C VAL A 185 -17.53 4.11 21.83
N GLY A 186 -18.49 3.57 21.12
CA GLY A 186 -19.89 4.06 21.13
C GLY A 186 -20.82 3.43 22.16
N VAL A 187 -20.34 2.56 23.04
CA VAL A 187 -21.16 1.81 24.02
C VAL A 187 -20.95 2.28 25.47
N ALA A 188 -20.11 3.31 25.68
CA ALA A 188 -19.89 3.93 26.99
C ALA A 188 -20.64 5.26 27.12
#